data_13b6bf67114cb4a54c727bafa749fcae
#
_entry.id   13b6bf67114cb4a54c727bafa749fcae
#
_cell.length_a   1.000
_cell.length_b   1.000
_cell.length_c   1.000
_cell.angle_alpha   90.00
_cell.angle_beta   90.00
_cell.angle_gamma   90.00
#
_symmetry.space_group_name_H-M   'P 1'
#
loop_
_entity.id
_entity.type
_entity.pdbx_description
1 polymer ?
#
loop_
_entity_poly.entity_id
_entity_poly.type
_entity_poly.pdbx_seq_one_letter_code
_entity_poly.pdbx_strand_id
1 'polypeptide(L)'
;IKEAKERIAKTLKADEKEILFTSGGTESNNMALIGTALANKRAGNHIITTSIEHASVLSPLAYLEEQGFRVTYLTVDENGQISLDELRDAVCEDTILVSMMMVNNEIGAVEPIAEAAKIVKEKNPNTIFHVDAIQAYGKYRICPKKLGIDLLSVSGHKIHAPKGTGFLYIKDKTKIKPIIYGGGQQKGMRS
;
A
#
# COMPACT_ATOMS: atom_id res chain seq x y z
N ILE A 1 5.05 -20.61 -10.40
CA ILE A 1 4.88 -19.61 -9.31
C ILE A 1 6.24 -19.06 -8.89
N LYS A 2 7.23 -19.88 -8.52
CA LYS A 2 8.56 -19.45 -8.06
C LYS A 2 9.24 -18.53 -9.08
N GLU A 3 9.44 -18.98 -10.30
CA GLU A 3 10.06 -18.19 -11.38
C GLU A 3 9.35 -16.84 -11.61
N ALA A 4 8.01 -16.81 -11.54
CA ALA A 4 7.25 -15.56 -11.69
C ALA A 4 7.53 -14.59 -10.53
N LYS A 5 7.63 -15.09 -9.28
CA LYS A 5 8.03 -14.27 -8.13
C LYS A 5 9.44 -13.71 -8.29
N GLU A 6 10.38 -14.52 -8.71
CA GLU A 6 11.77 -14.10 -8.98
C GLU A 6 11.84 -12.97 -10.02
N ARG A 7 11.11 -13.14 -11.13
CA ARG A 7 11.04 -12.12 -12.19
C ARG A 7 10.45 -10.80 -11.69
N ILE A 8 9.31 -10.83 -10.97
CA ILE A 8 8.69 -9.65 -10.39
C ILE A 8 9.62 -9.00 -9.34
N ALA A 9 10.18 -9.79 -8.42
CA ALA A 9 11.09 -9.30 -7.39
C ALA A 9 12.29 -8.57 -8.00
N LYS A 10 12.85 -9.10 -9.10
CA LYS A 10 13.96 -8.48 -9.84
C LYS A 10 13.59 -7.08 -10.35
N THR A 11 12.37 -6.86 -10.82
CA THR A 11 11.91 -5.52 -11.30
C THR A 11 11.87 -4.49 -10.17
N LEU A 12 11.56 -4.93 -8.96
CA LEU A 12 11.46 -4.11 -7.75
C LEU A 12 12.77 -4.04 -6.95
N LYS A 13 13.81 -4.79 -7.34
CA LYS A 13 15.03 -5.03 -6.54
C LYS A 13 14.70 -5.54 -5.12
N ALA A 14 13.76 -6.47 -5.05
CA ALA A 14 13.25 -7.10 -3.86
C ALA A 14 13.59 -8.60 -3.81
N ASP A 15 13.29 -9.27 -2.70
CA ASP A 15 13.37 -10.71 -2.58
C ASP A 15 12.07 -11.38 -3.08
N GLU A 16 12.16 -12.58 -3.65
CA GLU A 16 10.99 -13.35 -4.09
C GLU A 16 9.99 -13.62 -2.95
N LYS A 17 10.48 -13.77 -1.73
CA LYS A 17 9.69 -14.00 -0.53
C LYS A 17 8.81 -12.79 -0.14
N GLU A 18 9.14 -11.60 -0.66
CA GLU A 18 8.41 -10.35 -0.45
C GLU A 18 7.24 -10.18 -1.44
N ILE A 19 7.10 -11.11 -2.42
CA ILE A 19 6.02 -11.06 -3.41
C ILE A 19 4.92 -12.04 -3.03
N LEU A 20 3.71 -11.53 -2.87
CA LEU A 20 2.48 -12.27 -2.62
C LEU A 20 1.54 -12.12 -3.82
N PHE A 21 1.17 -13.22 -4.49
CA PHE A 21 0.20 -13.15 -5.59
C PHE A 21 -1.22 -12.94 -5.06
N THR A 22 -1.96 -12.11 -5.78
CA THR A 22 -3.36 -11.78 -5.53
C THR A 22 -4.16 -11.88 -6.84
N SER A 23 -5.47 -11.75 -6.73
CA SER A 23 -6.37 -11.69 -7.91
C SER A 23 -6.38 -10.32 -8.61
N GLY A 24 -5.71 -9.31 -8.04
CA GLY A 24 -5.66 -7.96 -8.61
C GLY A 24 -5.49 -6.88 -7.57
N GLY A 25 -5.60 -5.62 -8.01
CA GLY A 25 -5.38 -4.44 -7.17
C GLY A 25 -6.33 -4.35 -5.97
N THR A 26 -7.60 -4.68 -6.16
CA THR A 26 -8.60 -4.64 -5.08
C THR A 26 -8.22 -5.57 -3.94
N GLU A 27 -7.87 -6.82 -4.24
CA GLU A 27 -7.41 -7.77 -3.21
C GLU A 27 -6.12 -7.29 -2.55
N SER A 28 -5.16 -6.79 -3.34
CA SER A 28 -3.89 -6.27 -2.82
C SER A 28 -4.10 -5.10 -1.86
N ASN A 29 -4.93 -4.12 -2.23
CA ASN A 29 -5.24 -2.97 -1.39
C ASN A 29 -6.00 -3.37 -0.12
N ASN A 30 -7.03 -4.21 -0.21
CA ASN A 30 -7.75 -4.71 0.96
C ASN A 30 -6.81 -5.45 1.91
N MET A 31 -5.96 -6.32 1.38
CA MET A 31 -4.99 -7.07 2.18
C MET A 31 -3.98 -6.13 2.86
N ALA A 32 -3.46 -5.14 2.13
CA ALA A 32 -2.54 -4.15 2.67
C ALA A 32 -3.18 -3.33 3.80
N LEU A 33 -4.39 -2.81 3.59
CA LEU A 33 -5.06 -1.89 4.53
C LEU A 33 -5.63 -2.63 5.74
N ILE A 34 -6.54 -3.59 5.49
CA ILE A 34 -7.22 -4.33 6.55
C ILE A 34 -6.21 -5.21 7.31
N GLY A 35 -5.35 -5.92 6.59
CA GLY A 35 -4.34 -6.79 7.20
C GLY A 35 -3.37 -6.02 8.10
N THR A 36 -2.94 -4.83 7.69
CA THR A 36 -2.08 -3.95 8.49
C THR A 36 -2.81 -3.41 9.71
N ALA A 37 -4.03 -2.90 9.55
CA ALA A 37 -4.83 -2.36 10.64
C ALA A 37 -5.04 -3.41 11.74
N LEU A 38 -5.47 -4.61 11.35
CA LEU A 38 -5.70 -5.73 12.30
C LEU A 38 -4.42 -6.23 12.97
N ALA A 39 -3.27 -6.18 12.28
CA ALA A 39 -1.99 -6.60 12.85
C ALA A 39 -1.42 -5.59 13.85
N ASN A 40 -1.73 -4.31 13.69
CA ASN A 40 -1.13 -3.21 14.43
C ASN A 40 -2.10 -2.49 15.38
N LYS A 41 -3.33 -2.98 15.57
CA LYS A 41 -4.39 -2.38 16.41
C LYS A 41 -3.95 -2.06 17.85
N ARG A 42 -2.93 -2.78 18.38
CA ARG A 42 -2.40 -2.52 19.73
C ARG A 42 -1.39 -1.38 19.75
N ALA A 43 -0.82 -1.00 18.62
CA ALA A 43 0.15 0.09 18.49
C ALA A 43 -0.51 1.44 18.24
N GLY A 44 -1.73 1.45 17.72
CA GLY A 44 -2.50 2.64 17.44
C GLY A 44 -3.74 2.34 16.60
N ASN A 45 -4.53 3.36 16.35
CA ASN A 45 -5.76 3.25 15.56
C ASN A 45 -5.89 4.32 14.46
N HIS A 46 -4.81 5.06 14.19
CA HIS A 46 -4.83 6.14 13.20
C HIS A 46 -4.25 5.69 11.86
N ILE A 47 -4.97 6.02 10.80
CA ILE A 47 -4.60 5.76 9.40
C ILE A 47 -4.68 7.07 8.63
N ILE A 48 -3.72 7.31 7.73
CA ILE A 48 -3.72 8.48 6.85
C ILE A 48 -3.80 8.00 5.39
N THR A 49 -4.59 8.68 4.59
CA THR A 49 -4.71 8.44 3.15
C THR A 49 -4.95 9.76 2.41
N THR A 50 -5.10 9.71 1.08
CA THR A 50 -5.45 10.89 0.29
C THR A 50 -6.93 10.89 -0.09
N SER A 51 -7.49 12.06 -0.37
CA SER A 51 -8.89 12.19 -0.79
C SER A 51 -9.16 11.71 -2.22
N ILE A 52 -8.11 11.43 -3.00
CA ILE A 52 -8.21 11.06 -4.42
C ILE A 52 -7.91 9.59 -4.70
N GLU A 53 -7.91 8.75 -3.66
CA GLU A 53 -7.65 7.33 -3.80
C GLU A 53 -8.73 6.59 -4.60
N HIS A 54 -8.35 5.48 -5.21
CA HIS A 54 -9.30 4.58 -5.86
C HIS A 54 -10.26 3.95 -4.84
N ALA A 55 -11.48 3.59 -5.27
CA ALA A 55 -12.50 2.95 -4.42
C ALA A 55 -11.98 1.70 -3.68
N SER A 56 -11.04 0.94 -4.26
CA SER A 56 -10.42 -0.23 -3.59
C SER A 56 -9.54 0.13 -2.37
N VAL A 57 -9.25 1.42 -2.17
CA VAL A 57 -8.61 1.99 -0.97
C VAL A 57 -9.64 2.66 -0.08
N LEU A 58 -10.50 3.51 -0.64
CA LEU A 58 -11.50 4.27 0.16
C LEU A 58 -12.52 3.35 0.84
N SER A 59 -13.04 2.33 0.14
CA SER A 59 -14.05 1.43 0.72
C SER A 59 -13.53 0.60 1.91
N PRO A 60 -12.34 -0.04 1.86
CA PRO A 60 -11.81 -0.72 3.05
C PRO A 60 -11.44 0.24 4.17
N LEU A 61 -11.09 1.51 3.89
CA LEU A 61 -10.87 2.51 4.94
C LEU A 61 -12.18 2.92 5.61
N ALA A 62 -13.25 3.13 4.86
CA ALA A 62 -14.59 3.36 5.43
C ALA A 62 -15.03 2.19 6.33
N TYR A 63 -14.80 0.95 5.89
CA TYR A 63 -15.03 -0.22 6.74
C TYR A 63 -14.19 -0.18 8.03
N LEU A 64 -12.91 0.23 7.96
CA LEU A 64 -12.06 0.34 9.14
C LEU A 64 -12.52 1.46 10.09
N GLU A 65 -13.07 2.56 9.58
CA GLU A 65 -13.72 3.59 10.42
C GLU A 65 -14.88 3.01 11.22
N GLU A 66 -15.73 2.19 10.60
CA GLU A 66 -16.80 1.45 11.30
C GLU A 66 -16.27 0.50 12.38
N GLN A 67 -15.02 0.01 12.22
CA GLN A 67 -14.34 -0.85 13.20
C GLN A 67 -13.59 -0.05 14.29
N GLY A 68 -13.73 1.29 14.33
CA GLY A 68 -13.17 2.16 15.34
C GLY A 68 -11.76 2.67 15.05
N PHE A 69 -11.28 2.57 13.81
CA PHE A 69 -10.08 3.26 13.38
C PHE A 69 -10.41 4.71 13.00
N ARG A 70 -9.47 5.61 13.23
CA ARG A 70 -9.55 7.01 12.82
C ARG A 70 -8.81 7.17 11.50
N VAL A 71 -9.46 7.70 10.47
CA VAL A 71 -8.86 7.95 9.17
C VAL A 71 -8.76 9.45 8.89
N THR A 72 -7.56 9.91 8.53
CA THR A 72 -7.32 11.27 8.05
C THR A 72 -7.15 11.22 6.53
N TYR A 73 -7.98 11.99 5.83
CA TYR A 73 -7.93 12.13 4.38
C TYR A 73 -7.24 13.44 4.03
N LEU A 74 -5.99 13.35 3.54
CA LEU A 74 -5.24 14.52 3.08
C LEU A 74 -5.93 15.13 1.86
N THR A 75 -6.00 16.45 1.85
CA THR A 75 -6.48 17.19 0.70
C THR A 75 -5.40 17.27 -0.39
N VAL A 76 -5.83 17.57 -1.61
CA VAL A 76 -4.93 17.79 -2.75
C VAL A 76 -5.15 19.19 -3.32
N ASP A 77 -4.11 19.72 -3.95
CA ASP A 77 -4.18 20.98 -4.68
C ASP A 77 -4.90 20.84 -6.04
N GLU A 78 -4.92 21.91 -6.82
CA GLU A 78 -5.53 21.94 -8.16
C GLU A 78 -4.84 21.01 -9.19
N ASN A 79 -3.60 20.57 -8.91
CA ASN A 79 -2.86 19.61 -9.71
C ASN A 79 -3.05 18.16 -9.22
N GLY A 80 -3.79 17.97 -8.15
CA GLY A 80 -4.05 16.68 -7.52
C GLY A 80 -2.90 16.17 -6.64
N GLN A 81 -2.01 17.05 -6.15
CA GLN A 81 -0.90 16.68 -5.28
C GLN A 81 -1.20 17.01 -3.82
N ILE A 82 -0.75 16.15 -2.90
CA ILE A 82 -0.86 16.36 -1.46
C ILE A 82 0.07 17.48 -0.98
N SER A 83 -0.28 18.11 0.15
CA SER A 83 0.63 18.93 0.92
C SER A 83 1.50 18.05 1.84
N LEU A 84 2.83 18.12 1.67
CA LEU A 84 3.77 17.42 2.55
C LEU A 84 3.76 17.98 3.98
N ASP A 85 3.41 19.25 4.16
CA ASP A 85 3.27 19.85 5.49
C ASP A 85 2.00 19.33 6.17
N GLU A 86 0.87 19.23 5.46
CA GLU A 86 -0.35 18.59 5.98
C GLU A 86 -0.08 17.13 6.41
N LEU A 87 0.66 16.37 5.59
CA LEU A 87 1.07 15.01 5.94
C LEU A 87 1.92 15.01 7.23
N ARG A 88 2.90 15.91 7.33
CA ARG A 88 3.79 16.02 8.50
C ARG A 88 3.00 16.30 9.78
N ASP A 89 2.01 17.17 9.70
CA ASP A 89 1.18 17.55 10.85
C ASP A 89 0.19 16.44 11.23
N ALA A 90 -0.29 15.66 10.25
CA ALA A 90 -1.22 14.56 10.47
C ALA A 90 -0.57 13.33 11.14
N VAL A 91 0.72 13.06 10.86
CA VAL A 91 1.41 11.88 11.45
C VAL A 91 1.65 12.07 12.94
N CYS A 92 1.14 11.15 13.76
CA CYS A 92 1.25 11.13 15.22
C CYS A 92 1.69 9.75 15.75
N GLU A 93 1.86 9.63 17.06
CA GLU A 93 2.39 8.41 17.70
C GLU A 93 1.52 7.18 17.45
N ASP A 94 0.20 7.35 17.37
CA ASP A 94 -0.75 6.27 17.10
C ASP A 94 -1.06 6.04 15.62
N THR A 95 -0.32 6.72 14.71
CA THR A 95 -0.42 6.46 13.27
C THR A 95 0.25 5.13 12.92
N ILE A 96 -0.54 4.14 12.53
CA ILE A 96 -0.06 2.80 12.19
C ILE A 96 0.15 2.59 10.69
N LEU A 97 -0.55 3.35 9.87
CA LEU A 97 -0.55 3.19 8.41
C LEU A 97 -0.72 4.54 7.72
N VAL A 98 0.10 4.76 6.69
CA VAL A 98 -0.14 5.78 5.66
C VAL A 98 -0.29 5.06 4.34
N SER A 99 -1.36 5.33 3.60
CA SER A 99 -1.64 4.75 2.30
C SER A 99 -1.85 5.85 1.27
N MET A 100 -1.10 5.81 0.16
CA MET A 100 -1.33 6.75 -0.94
C MET A 100 -1.04 6.11 -2.29
N MET A 101 -1.77 6.54 -3.31
CA MET A 101 -1.50 6.14 -4.67
C MET A 101 -0.27 6.88 -5.22
N MET A 102 0.53 6.18 -6.04
CA MET A 102 1.69 6.81 -6.68
C MET A 102 1.30 7.65 -7.88
N VAL A 103 0.32 7.19 -8.66
CA VAL A 103 -0.23 7.89 -9.83
C VAL A 103 -1.74 7.78 -9.78
N ASN A 104 -2.43 8.91 -9.85
CA ASN A 104 -3.89 8.94 -9.85
C ASN A 104 -4.46 8.37 -11.16
N ASN A 105 -5.49 7.54 -11.05
CA ASN A 105 -6.11 6.85 -12.18
C ASN A 105 -7.01 7.72 -13.05
N GLU A 106 -7.49 8.85 -12.54
CA GLU A 106 -8.39 9.76 -13.23
C GLU A 106 -7.64 10.91 -13.94
N ILE A 107 -6.78 11.60 -13.20
CA ILE A 107 -6.12 12.83 -13.67
C ILE A 107 -4.62 12.64 -13.95
N GLY A 108 -4.03 11.49 -13.57
CA GLY A 108 -2.61 11.20 -13.80
C GLY A 108 -1.65 11.98 -12.88
N ALA A 109 -2.12 12.64 -11.84
CA ALA A 109 -1.27 13.28 -10.84
C ALA A 109 -0.29 12.27 -10.25
N VAL A 110 0.96 12.70 -10.04
CA VAL A 110 2.04 11.86 -9.48
C VAL A 110 2.36 12.35 -8.08
N GLU A 111 2.16 11.52 -7.08
CA GLU A 111 2.40 11.88 -5.69
C GLU A 111 3.89 11.81 -5.31
N PRO A 112 4.38 12.66 -4.40
CA PRO A 112 5.77 12.72 -3.95
C PRO A 112 6.08 11.60 -2.95
N ILE A 113 6.05 10.34 -3.42
CA ILE A 113 6.14 9.13 -2.57
C ILE A 113 7.42 9.08 -1.71
N ALA A 114 8.58 9.45 -2.28
CA ALA A 114 9.85 9.37 -1.56
C ALA A 114 9.93 10.37 -0.41
N GLU A 115 9.47 11.59 -0.64
CA GLU A 115 9.40 12.67 0.34
C GLU A 115 8.36 12.35 1.42
N ALA A 116 7.20 11.86 1.02
CA ALA A 116 6.14 11.42 1.94
C ALA A 116 6.63 10.29 2.84
N ALA A 117 7.25 9.26 2.28
CA ALA A 117 7.80 8.15 3.06
C ALA A 117 8.86 8.63 4.07
N LYS A 118 9.74 9.56 3.68
CA LYS A 118 10.74 10.15 4.55
C LYS A 118 10.08 10.86 5.74
N ILE A 119 9.10 11.72 5.49
CA ILE A 119 8.36 12.44 6.54
C ILE A 119 7.70 11.47 7.51
N VAL A 120 7.00 10.45 6.98
CA VAL A 120 6.32 9.44 7.79
C VAL A 120 7.30 8.72 8.71
N LYS A 121 8.46 8.28 8.19
CA LYS A 121 9.46 7.55 8.96
C LYS A 121 10.23 8.43 9.95
N GLU A 122 10.40 9.71 9.67
CA GLU A 122 10.99 10.67 10.60
C GLU A 122 10.07 10.97 11.79
N LYS A 123 8.76 11.09 11.54
CA LYS A 123 7.75 11.39 12.58
C LYS A 123 7.40 10.15 13.41
N ASN A 124 7.20 9.01 12.77
CA ASN A 124 6.91 7.74 13.42
C ASN A 124 7.51 6.58 12.62
N PRO A 125 8.70 6.08 12.98
CA PRO A 125 9.40 5.03 12.23
C PRO A 125 8.65 3.69 12.19
N ASN A 126 7.68 3.47 13.09
CA ASN A 126 6.88 2.25 13.14
C ASN A 126 5.66 2.29 12.21
N THR A 127 5.29 3.45 11.69
CA THR A 127 4.18 3.59 10.73
C THR A 127 4.51 2.84 9.46
N ILE A 128 3.60 1.97 9.01
CA ILE A 128 3.72 1.24 7.74
C ILE A 128 3.32 2.18 6.60
N PHE A 129 4.15 2.22 5.54
CA PHE A 129 3.88 3.03 4.35
C PHE A 129 3.46 2.13 3.19
N HIS A 130 2.19 2.21 2.81
CA HIS A 130 1.59 1.51 1.68
C HIS A 130 1.47 2.43 0.47
N VAL A 131 1.78 1.89 -0.71
CA VAL A 131 1.62 2.59 -1.98
C VAL A 131 0.75 1.76 -2.93
N ASP A 132 -0.35 2.35 -3.40
CA ASP A 132 -1.07 1.85 -4.56
C ASP A 132 -0.27 2.23 -5.82
N ALA A 133 0.39 1.25 -6.43
CA ALA A 133 1.20 1.44 -7.63
C ALA A 133 0.52 0.86 -8.89
N ILE A 134 -0.80 0.64 -8.86
CA ILE A 134 -1.54 0.01 -9.96
C ILE A 134 -1.36 0.80 -11.25
N GLN A 135 -1.34 2.13 -11.22
CA GLN A 135 -1.11 2.97 -12.39
C GLN A 135 0.38 3.22 -12.68
N ALA A 136 1.27 3.00 -11.70
CA ALA A 136 2.69 3.34 -11.81
C ALA A 136 3.58 2.15 -12.23
N TYR A 137 3.29 0.94 -11.73
CA TYR A 137 4.11 -0.24 -12.00
C TYR A 137 4.17 -0.55 -13.51
N GLY A 138 5.38 -0.80 -14.00
CA GLY A 138 5.64 -1.00 -15.43
C GLY A 138 5.83 0.28 -16.24
N LYS A 139 5.48 1.46 -15.68
CA LYS A 139 5.67 2.78 -16.31
C LYS A 139 6.78 3.58 -15.63
N TYR A 140 6.87 3.45 -14.32
CA TYR A 140 7.90 4.06 -13.48
C TYR A 140 8.86 3.00 -12.95
N ARG A 141 10.12 3.39 -12.73
CA ARG A 141 11.10 2.54 -12.05
C ARG A 141 10.87 2.62 -10.55
N ILE A 142 10.30 1.57 -9.97
CA ILE A 142 9.98 1.51 -8.55
C ILE A 142 10.98 0.59 -7.84
N CYS A 143 11.62 1.11 -6.80
CA CYS A 143 12.45 0.33 -5.89
C CYS A 143 11.94 0.57 -4.46
N PRO A 144 11.02 -0.27 -3.94
CA PRO A 144 10.32 -0.01 -2.68
C PRO A 144 11.27 0.27 -1.52
N LYS A 145 12.34 -0.49 -1.39
CA LYS A 145 13.34 -0.32 -0.31
C LYS A 145 14.02 1.07 -0.35
N LYS A 146 14.28 1.60 -1.55
CA LYS A 146 14.87 2.95 -1.71
C LYS A 146 13.87 4.07 -1.46
N LEU A 147 12.61 3.84 -1.80
CA LEU A 147 11.53 4.80 -1.65
C LEU A 147 10.90 4.77 -0.25
N GLY A 148 11.35 3.89 0.65
CA GLY A 148 10.78 3.78 1.99
C GLY A 148 9.41 3.11 2.04
N ILE A 149 9.04 2.36 1.01
CA ILE A 149 7.74 1.68 0.88
C ILE A 149 7.81 0.32 1.60
N ASP A 150 6.83 0.06 2.46
CA ASP A 150 6.71 -1.23 3.17
C ASP A 150 5.74 -2.19 2.46
N LEU A 151 4.69 -1.65 1.81
CA LEU A 151 3.70 -2.42 1.06
C LEU A 151 3.44 -1.74 -0.30
N LEU A 152 3.34 -2.55 -1.38
CA LEU A 152 3.07 -2.02 -2.72
C LEU A 152 2.05 -2.89 -3.44
N SER A 153 0.92 -2.30 -3.82
CA SER A 153 -0.16 -2.98 -4.55
C SER A 153 -0.01 -2.83 -6.06
N VAL A 154 -0.17 -3.94 -6.78
CA VAL A 154 -0.09 -3.98 -8.24
C VAL A 154 -1.20 -4.84 -8.83
N SER A 155 -1.71 -4.45 -9.99
CA SER A 155 -2.70 -5.20 -10.77
C SER A 155 -2.19 -5.53 -12.17
N GLY A 156 -2.32 -6.79 -12.57
CA GLY A 156 -1.80 -7.28 -13.85
C GLY A 156 -2.47 -6.65 -15.07
N HIS A 157 -3.78 -6.39 -15.03
CA HIS A 157 -4.51 -5.85 -16.18
C HIS A 157 -4.08 -4.43 -16.59
N LYS A 158 -3.35 -3.71 -15.75
CA LYS A 158 -2.79 -2.39 -16.09
C LYS A 158 -1.42 -2.46 -16.78
N ILE A 159 -0.84 -3.67 -16.87
CA ILE A 159 0.46 -3.95 -17.49
C ILE A 159 0.35 -5.08 -18.55
N HIS A 160 -0.79 -5.18 -19.22
CA HIS A 160 -1.06 -6.16 -20.27
C HIS A 160 -1.03 -7.63 -19.84
N ALA A 161 -1.09 -7.92 -18.54
CA ALA A 161 -1.26 -9.27 -18.04
C ALA A 161 -2.74 -9.67 -17.98
N PRO A 162 -3.07 -10.96 -17.83
CA PRO A 162 -4.45 -11.42 -17.72
C PRO A 162 -5.20 -10.74 -16.56
N LYS A 163 -6.52 -10.52 -16.75
CA LYS A 163 -7.41 -10.16 -15.64
C LYS A 163 -7.40 -11.26 -14.58
N GLY A 164 -7.65 -10.90 -13.33
CA GLY A 164 -7.61 -11.86 -12.23
C GLY A 164 -6.20 -12.16 -11.74
N THR A 165 -5.20 -11.34 -12.09
CA THR A 165 -3.83 -11.43 -11.60
C THR A 165 -3.34 -10.11 -11.02
N GLY A 166 -2.57 -10.20 -9.97
CA GLY A 166 -1.92 -9.07 -9.31
C GLY A 166 -0.93 -9.57 -8.25
N PHE A 167 -0.31 -8.65 -7.56
CA PHE A 167 0.53 -8.98 -6.43
C PHE A 167 0.59 -7.84 -5.41
N LEU A 168 0.87 -8.23 -4.18
CA LEU A 168 1.26 -7.33 -3.10
C LEU A 168 2.74 -7.58 -2.78
N TYR A 169 3.57 -6.53 -2.87
CA TYR A 169 4.90 -6.55 -2.28
C TYR A 169 4.73 -6.27 -0.78
N ILE A 170 5.37 -7.12 0.03
CA ILE A 170 5.39 -7.01 1.49
C ILE A 170 6.86 -7.05 1.91
N LYS A 171 7.39 -5.92 2.36
CA LYS A 171 8.75 -5.82 2.87
C LYS A 171 8.97 -6.79 4.03
N ASP A 172 10.12 -7.43 4.07
CA ASP A 172 10.46 -8.38 5.14
C ASP A 172 10.22 -7.77 6.52
N LYS A 173 9.63 -8.56 7.44
CA LYS A 173 9.23 -8.18 8.81
C LYS A 173 8.08 -7.18 8.93
N THR A 174 7.43 -6.76 7.84
CA THR A 174 6.21 -5.95 7.92
C THR A 174 5.09 -6.77 8.55
N LYS A 175 4.48 -6.22 9.61
CA LYS A 175 3.38 -6.89 10.33
C LYS A 175 2.07 -6.71 9.58
N ILE A 176 1.56 -7.80 9.03
CA ILE A 176 0.28 -7.86 8.32
C ILE A 176 -0.42 -9.19 8.66
N LYS A 177 -1.75 -9.17 8.80
CA LYS A 177 -2.57 -10.38 8.96
C LYS A 177 -3.21 -10.79 7.64
N PRO A 178 -3.43 -12.09 7.40
CA PRO A 178 -4.25 -12.53 6.28
C PRO A 178 -5.69 -12.04 6.47
N ILE A 179 -6.37 -11.78 5.35
CA ILE A 179 -7.81 -11.47 5.30
C ILE A 179 -8.61 -12.57 4.58
N ILE A 180 -7.91 -13.44 3.87
CA ILE A 180 -8.46 -14.65 3.24
C ILE A 180 -7.82 -15.84 3.94
N TYR A 181 -8.64 -16.59 4.66
CA TYR A 181 -8.21 -17.75 5.44
C TYR A 181 -8.38 -19.04 4.63
N GLY A 182 -7.41 -19.93 4.70
CA GLY A 182 -7.43 -21.22 3.98
C GLY A 182 -6.17 -22.01 4.22
N GLY A 183 -5.68 -22.69 3.19
CA GLY A 183 -4.48 -23.53 3.25
C GLY A 183 -3.19 -22.74 3.46
N GLY A 184 -2.08 -23.48 3.65
CA GLY A 184 -0.75 -22.90 3.91
C GLY A 184 -0.03 -22.33 2.70
N GLN A 185 -0.67 -22.24 1.54
CA GLN A 185 -0.12 -21.64 0.34
C GLN A 185 0.27 -20.18 0.61
N GLN A 186 1.28 -19.71 -0.09
CA GLN A 186 1.77 -18.35 0.11
C GLN A 186 1.99 -17.97 1.59
N LYS A 187 2.54 -18.89 2.38
CA LYS A 187 2.85 -18.69 3.82
C LYS A 187 1.61 -18.40 4.70
N GLY A 188 0.46 -18.93 4.31
CA GLY A 188 -0.80 -18.70 5.04
C GLY A 188 -1.40 -17.30 4.87
N MET A 189 -0.80 -16.47 4.04
CA MET A 189 -1.32 -15.13 3.75
C MET A 189 -2.46 -15.17 2.74
N ARG A 190 -2.47 -16.20 1.88
CA ARG A 190 -3.51 -16.46 0.88
C ARG A 190 -3.41 -17.89 0.40
N SER A 191 -4.49 -18.61 0.36
CA SER A 191 -4.57 -19.94 -0.26
C SER A 191 -4.93 -19.88 -1.75
#